data_867cef23ee67a36b3122cc630dfce4fb
#
_entry.id   867cef23ee67a36b3122cc630dfce4fb
#
_cell.length_a   1.000
_cell.length_b   1.000
_cell.length_c   1.000
_cell.angle_alpha   90.00
_cell.angle_beta   90.00
_cell.angle_gamma   90.00
#
_symmetry.space_group_name_H-M   'P 1'
#
loop_
_entity.id
_entity.type
_entity.pdbx_description
1 polymer ?
#
loop_
_entity_poly.entity_id
_entity_poly.type
_entity_poly.pdbx_seq_one_letter_code
_entity_poly.pdbx_strand_id
1 'polypeptide(L)'
;GNTQMFLESTVTTRNGDTGTVYVDEPVSDNFSKSGIQTKPIRELKFDLDEHFKKGGVLLGHNIVAFDLPVLRDALDIYCIRKYMSNKQYIDTSQYFVTNHGERYSLNNLVDHTLGKQKTLDSMDAPRLWKAGEYDIVVDYCLKDSQLVYDLWKHGQKEGVVKAFNINEEKEITMEVEW
;
A
#
# COMPACT_ATOMS: atom_id res chain seq x y z
N GLY A 1 -2.65 2.56 9.22
CA GLY A 1 -3.26 2.69 7.90
C GLY A 1 -2.37 2.18 6.78
N ASN A 2 -2.98 1.96 5.63
CA ASN A 2 -2.28 1.54 4.43
C ASN A 2 -1.95 2.78 3.59
N THR A 3 -0.72 2.84 3.07
CA THR A 3 -0.29 3.91 2.17
C THR A 3 0.24 3.28 0.89
N GLN A 4 -0.29 3.73 -0.26
CA GLN A 4 0.23 3.37 -1.56
C GLN A 4 0.41 4.60 -2.42
N MET A 5 1.56 4.70 -3.10
CA MET A 5 1.92 5.83 -3.91
C MET A 5 2.11 5.42 -5.38
N PHE A 6 1.57 6.24 -6.29
CA PHE A 6 1.77 6.10 -7.72
C PHE A 6 2.37 7.37 -8.28
N LEU A 7 3.58 7.28 -8.84
CA LEU A 7 4.29 8.42 -9.36
C LEU A 7 4.42 9.51 -8.27
N GLU A 8 4.98 10.61 -8.57
CA GLU A 8 5.14 11.74 -7.66
C GLU A 8 3.87 12.60 -7.53
N SER A 9 2.78 12.17 -8.13
CA SER A 9 1.59 13.01 -8.33
C SER A 9 0.32 12.52 -7.64
N THR A 10 0.34 11.33 -7.04
CA THR A 10 -0.79 10.86 -6.24
C THR A 10 -0.35 9.90 -5.15
N VAL A 11 -0.98 10.01 -4.00
CA VAL A 11 -0.83 9.08 -2.87
C VAL A 11 -2.22 8.74 -2.36
N THR A 12 -2.45 7.47 -2.07
CA THR A 12 -3.69 7.04 -1.45
C THR A 12 -3.39 6.39 -0.11
N THR A 13 -4.23 6.67 0.87
CA THR A 13 -4.21 6.01 2.17
C THR A 13 -5.57 5.38 2.43
N ARG A 14 -5.58 4.26 3.09
CA ARG A 14 -6.82 3.58 3.41
C ARG A 14 -6.76 2.97 4.81
N ASN A 15 -7.89 3.04 5.52
CA ASN A 15 -8.07 2.43 6.82
C ASN A 15 -9.52 1.91 6.89
N GLY A 16 -9.69 0.60 6.68
CA GLY A 16 -11.02 0.01 6.57
C GLY A 16 -11.80 0.58 5.39
N ASP A 17 -13.03 1.06 5.65
CA ASP A 17 -13.93 1.59 4.61
C ASP A 17 -13.66 3.05 4.26
N THR A 18 -12.74 3.71 4.95
CA THR A 18 -12.37 5.09 4.69
C THR A 18 -11.02 5.19 4.00
N GLY A 19 -10.78 6.29 3.32
CA GLY A 19 -9.51 6.53 2.66
C GLY A 19 -9.34 7.99 2.31
N THR A 20 -8.11 8.37 1.97
CA THR A 20 -7.78 9.71 1.49
C THR A 20 -6.93 9.60 0.23
N VAL A 21 -7.27 10.41 -0.76
CA VAL A 21 -6.49 10.60 -1.98
C VAL A 21 -5.80 11.95 -1.88
N TYR A 22 -4.47 11.95 -1.93
CA TYR A 22 -3.64 13.16 -1.99
C TYR A 22 -3.23 13.36 -3.43
N VAL A 23 -3.78 14.34 -4.09
CA VAL A 23 -3.57 14.57 -5.54
C VAL A 23 -3.84 16.02 -5.90
N ASP A 24 -3.11 16.56 -6.88
CA ASP A 24 -3.34 17.92 -7.43
C ASP A 24 -4.05 17.88 -8.78
N GLU A 25 -4.42 16.69 -9.26
CA GLU A 25 -5.15 16.49 -10.50
C GLU A 25 -6.66 16.28 -10.24
N PRO A 26 -7.53 16.61 -11.21
CA PRO A 26 -8.97 16.44 -11.04
C PRO A 26 -9.37 14.96 -11.02
N VAL A 27 -10.02 14.56 -9.94
CA VAL A 27 -10.63 13.23 -9.80
C VAL A 27 -12.15 13.36 -9.62
N SER A 28 -12.86 12.29 -9.94
CA SER A 28 -14.32 12.27 -9.91
C SER A 28 -14.90 12.44 -8.50
N ASP A 29 -16.03 13.11 -8.39
CA ASP A 29 -16.83 13.24 -7.16
C ASP A 29 -17.34 11.90 -6.63
N ASN A 30 -17.28 10.83 -7.43
CA ASN A 30 -17.67 9.50 -7.01
C ASN A 30 -16.85 8.99 -5.84
N PHE A 31 -15.59 9.43 -5.70
CA PHE A 31 -14.77 9.08 -4.54
C PHE A 31 -15.33 9.69 -3.25
N SER A 32 -15.75 10.94 -3.28
CA SER A 32 -16.40 11.60 -2.13
C SER A 32 -17.69 10.90 -1.74
N LYS A 33 -18.50 10.47 -2.71
CA LYS A 33 -19.74 9.73 -2.49
C LYS A 33 -19.52 8.36 -1.85
N SER A 34 -18.36 7.75 -2.10
CA SER A 34 -17.97 6.45 -1.49
C SER A 34 -17.27 6.60 -0.14
N GLY A 35 -17.21 7.79 0.43
CA GLY A 35 -16.55 8.05 1.72
C GLY A 35 -15.05 8.29 1.61
N ILE A 36 -14.51 8.47 0.39
CA ILE A 36 -13.10 8.77 0.16
C ILE A 36 -12.89 10.28 0.16
N GLN A 37 -11.99 10.75 1.03
CA GLN A 37 -11.61 12.16 1.11
C GLN A 37 -10.54 12.49 0.07
N THR A 38 -10.63 13.64 -0.56
CA THR A 38 -9.61 14.15 -1.48
C THR A 38 -8.92 15.36 -0.87
N LYS A 39 -7.60 15.38 -0.89
CA LYS A 39 -6.76 16.48 -0.39
C LYS A 39 -5.65 16.81 -1.39
N PRO A 40 -5.18 18.08 -1.44
CA PRO A 40 -3.98 18.41 -2.19
C PRO A 40 -2.75 17.62 -1.69
N ILE A 41 -1.90 17.20 -2.60
CA ILE A 41 -0.72 16.37 -2.25
C ILE A 41 0.22 17.06 -1.26
N ARG A 42 0.28 18.40 -1.27
CA ARG A 42 1.09 19.18 -0.31
C ARG A 42 0.68 18.99 1.15
N GLU A 43 -0.55 18.54 1.42
CA GLU A 43 -1.03 18.29 2.78
C GLU A 43 -0.54 16.95 3.36
N LEU A 44 -0.06 16.05 2.51
CA LEU A 44 0.36 14.71 2.93
C LEU A 44 1.46 14.76 4.01
N LYS A 45 2.41 15.66 3.87
CA LYS A 45 3.53 15.79 4.84
C LYS A 45 3.05 16.14 6.25
N PHE A 46 2.02 16.95 6.37
CA PHE A 46 1.45 17.34 7.66
C PHE A 46 0.66 16.19 8.29
N ASP A 47 -0.13 15.50 7.49
CA ASP A 47 -0.95 14.37 7.94
C ASP A 47 -0.06 13.19 8.37
N LEU A 48 1.02 12.91 7.64
CA LEU A 48 1.99 11.88 8.01
C LEU A 48 2.77 12.25 9.28
N ASP A 49 3.15 13.53 9.46
CA ASP A 49 3.84 13.97 10.66
C ASP A 49 2.93 13.85 11.90
N GLU A 50 1.66 14.21 11.77
CA GLU A 50 0.67 14.03 12.84
C GLU A 50 0.46 12.56 13.18
N HIS A 51 0.30 11.71 12.16
CA HIS A 51 0.16 10.27 12.32
C HIS A 51 1.38 9.65 13.02
N PHE A 52 2.59 10.07 12.64
CA PHE A 52 3.81 9.64 13.30
C PHE A 52 3.83 10.01 14.78
N LYS A 53 3.50 11.26 15.12
CA LYS A 53 3.48 11.77 16.51
C LYS A 53 2.48 11.04 17.39
N LYS A 54 1.41 10.51 16.82
CA LYS A 54 0.42 9.69 17.50
C LYS A 54 0.81 8.21 17.63
N GLY A 55 2.03 7.85 17.23
CA GLY A 55 2.50 6.46 17.23
C GLY A 55 1.97 5.64 16.06
N GLY A 56 1.48 6.29 15.00
CA GLY A 56 0.94 5.62 13.83
C GLY A 56 1.98 4.79 13.06
N VAL A 57 1.52 3.73 12.43
CA VAL A 57 2.35 2.79 11.67
C VAL A 57 1.92 2.82 10.21
N LEU A 58 2.89 2.83 9.30
CA LEU A 58 2.63 2.69 7.86
C LEU A 58 2.63 1.21 7.47
N LEU A 59 1.62 0.81 6.74
CA LEU A 59 1.49 -0.57 6.27
C LEU A 59 1.48 -0.58 4.74
N GLY A 60 2.26 -1.46 4.14
CA GLY A 60 2.26 -1.62 2.71
C GLY A 60 3.03 -2.85 2.25
N HIS A 61 3.02 -3.08 0.95
CA HIS A 61 3.75 -4.17 0.31
C HIS A 61 4.91 -3.59 -0.51
N ASN A 62 6.13 -3.94 -0.14
CA ASN A 62 7.37 -3.44 -0.74
C ASN A 62 7.57 -1.92 -0.55
N ILE A 63 7.09 -1.37 0.55
CA ILE A 63 7.18 0.07 0.82
C ILE A 63 8.59 0.53 1.20
N VAL A 64 9.39 -0.31 1.85
CA VAL A 64 10.77 0.04 2.25
C VAL A 64 11.65 0.26 1.03
N ALA A 65 11.47 -0.54 -0.01
CA ALA A 65 12.24 -0.42 -1.25
C ALA A 65 11.72 0.64 -2.21
N PHE A 66 10.44 0.99 -2.15
CA PHE A 66 9.81 1.87 -3.13
C PHE A 66 9.07 3.06 -2.50
N ASP A 67 7.94 2.85 -1.83
CA ASP A 67 7.05 3.94 -1.38
C ASP A 67 7.73 4.90 -0.40
N LEU A 68 8.40 4.38 0.62
CA LEU A 68 9.06 5.22 1.62
C LEU A 68 10.20 6.05 1.04
N PRO A 69 11.13 5.51 0.22
CA PRO A 69 12.13 6.32 -0.47
C PRO A 69 11.54 7.40 -1.37
N VAL A 70 10.47 7.11 -2.09
CA VAL A 70 9.81 8.12 -2.95
C VAL A 70 9.17 9.23 -2.12
N LEU A 71 8.46 8.90 -1.05
CA LEU A 71 7.89 9.90 -0.13
C LEU A 71 8.97 10.78 0.48
N ARG A 72 10.09 10.19 0.88
CA ARG A 72 11.22 10.90 1.49
C ARG A 72 11.93 11.81 0.49
N ASP A 73 12.25 11.31 -0.70
CA ASP A 73 13.17 11.95 -1.64
C ASP A 73 12.45 12.76 -2.71
N ALA A 74 11.40 12.22 -3.36
CA ALA A 74 10.67 12.92 -4.40
C ALA A 74 9.67 13.93 -3.86
N LEU A 75 8.96 13.60 -2.78
CA LEU A 75 8.00 14.50 -2.14
C LEU A 75 8.58 15.28 -0.95
N ASP A 76 9.86 15.05 -0.63
CA ASP A 76 10.58 15.73 0.45
C ASP A 76 9.85 15.70 1.81
N ILE A 77 9.28 14.55 2.14
CA ILE A 77 8.55 14.36 3.40
C ILE A 77 9.55 13.90 4.47
N TYR A 78 10.02 14.85 5.25
CA TYR A 78 11.09 14.63 6.24
C TYR A 78 10.76 13.57 7.29
N CYS A 79 9.52 13.50 7.78
CA CYS A 79 9.14 12.55 8.83
C CYS A 79 9.27 11.07 8.41
N ILE A 80 9.38 10.77 7.12
CA ILE A 80 9.60 9.39 6.64
C ILE A 80 10.87 8.80 7.23
N ARG A 81 11.93 9.61 7.38
CA ARG A 81 13.18 9.15 8.04
C ARG A 81 12.92 8.64 9.45
N LYS A 82 12.00 9.30 10.17
CA LYS A 82 11.62 8.91 11.53
C LYS A 82 10.82 7.61 11.55
N TYR A 83 9.87 7.44 10.61
CA TYR A 83 9.17 6.16 10.46
C TYR A 83 10.14 5.02 10.22
N MET A 84 11.13 5.24 9.35
CA MET A 84 12.11 4.21 9.00
C MET A 84 13.05 3.89 10.18
N SER A 85 13.61 4.89 10.85
CA SER A 85 14.51 4.67 11.97
C SER A 85 13.83 4.11 13.21
N ASN A 86 12.58 4.47 13.46
CA ASN A 86 11.78 3.93 14.56
C ASN A 86 11.10 2.60 14.22
N LYS A 87 11.25 2.12 12.99
CA LYS A 87 10.54 0.93 12.48
C LYS A 87 9.02 1.02 12.67
N GLN A 88 8.45 2.21 12.51
CA GLN A 88 7.00 2.44 12.53
C GLN A 88 6.37 2.13 11.18
N TYR A 89 6.70 0.96 10.65
CA TYR A 89 6.12 0.43 9.42
C TYR A 89 6.02 -1.09 9.46
N ILE A 90 5.11 -1.62 8.65
CA ILE A 90 4.98 -3.03 8.35
C ILE A 90 5.04 -3.18 6.83
N ASP A 91 6.04 -3.91 6.35
CA ASP A 91 6.21 -4.21 4.93
C ASP A 91 5.98 -5.71 4.72
N THR A 92 4.85 -6.05 4.13
CA THR A 92 4.46 -7.44 3.94
C THR A 92 5.37 -8.19 2.95
N SER A 93 6.02 -7.51 2.02
CA SER A 93 7.01 -8.12 1.13
C SER A 93 8.32 -8.40 1.88
N GLN A 94 8.85 -7.40 2.58
CA GLN A 94 10.09 -7.54 3.33
C GLN A 94 9.99 -8.60 4.45
N TYR A 95 8.81 -8.73 5.05
CA TYR A 95 8.57 -9.75 6.07
C TYR A 95 8.93 -11.15 5.57
N PHE A 96 8.50 -11.52 4.36
CA PHE A 96 8.77 -12.84 3.81
C PHE A 96 10.23 -13.03 3.41
N VAL A 97 10.86 -11.99 2.88
CA VAL A 97 12.31 -12.03 2.59
C VAL A 97 13.10 -12.28 3.86
N THR A 98 12.77 -11.59 4.93
CA THR A 98 13.48 -11.69 6.22
C THR A 98 13.23 -13.02 6.93
N ASN A 99 11.99 -13.48 6.98
CA ASN A 99 11.58 -14.61 7.81
C ASN A 99 11.49 -15.94 7.05
N HIS A 100 11.28 -15.91 5.75
CA HIS A 100 11.08 -17.09 4.91
C HIS A 100 12.07 -17.19 3.75
N GLY A 101 12.93 -16.18 3.56
CA GLY A 101 14.00 -16.19 2.55
C GLY A 101 13.54 -15.98 1.11
N GLU A 102 12.28 -15.69 0.88
CA GLU A 102 11.71 -15.52 -0.46
C GLU A 102 10.81 -14.29 -0.56
N ARG A 103 10.72 -13.75 -1.79
CA ARG A 103 9.83 -12.63 -2.12
C ARG A 103 8.57 -13.17 -2.78
N TYR A 104 7.42 -12.70 -2.32
CA TYR A 104 6.12 -13.00 -2.91
C TYR A 104 5.44 -11.71 -3.35
N SER A 105 4.82 -11.72 -4.55
CA SER A 105 4.03 -10.58 -5.01
C SER A 105 2.74 -10.45 -4.17
N LEU A 106 2.23 -9.23 -4.10
CA LEU A 106 0.94 -9.00 -3.42
C LEU A 106 -0.18 -9.83 -4.06
N ASN A 107 -0.22 -9.89 -5.40
CA ASN A 107 -1.23 -10.66 -6.10
C ASN A 107 -1.19 -12.16 -5.74
N ASN A 108 0.01 -12.73 -5.66
CA ASN A 108 0.19 -14.12 -5.24
C ASN A 108 -0.37 -14.35 -3.83
N LEU A 109 0.04 -13.51 -2.88
CA LEU A 109 -0.39 -13.62 -1.48
C LEU A 109 -1.90 -13.46 -1.32
N VAL A 110 -2.51 -12.45 -1.94
CA VAL A 110 -3.95 -12.21 -1.78
C VAL A 110 -4.80 -13.21 -2.54
N ASP A 111 -4.33 -13.72 -3.69
CA ASP A 111 -5.03 -14.78 -4.44
C ASP A 111 -5.08 -16.07 -3.63
N HIS A 112 -3.96 -16.55 -3.14
CA HIS A 112 -3.87 -17.81 -2.41
C HIS A 112 -4.38 -17.73 -0.96
N THR A 113 -4.32 -16.55 -0.33
CA THR A 113 -4.80 -16.36 1.04
C THR A 113 -6.27 -15.98 1.10
N LEU A 114 -6.71 -15.05 0.24
CA LEU A 114 -8.03 -14.41 0.31
C LEU A 114 -8.93 -14.77 -0.87
N GLY A 115 -8.40 -15.41 -1.91
CA GLY A 115 -9.13 -15.65 -3.15
C GLY A 115 -9.45 -14.37 -3.92
N LYS A 116 -8.66 -13.32 -3.74
CA LYS A 116 -8.83 -12.02 -4.38
C LYS A 116 -7.69 -11.73 -5.35
N GLN A 117 -7.92 -10.85 -6.32
CA GLN A 117 -6.92 -10.45 -7.31
C GLN A 117 -6.83 -8.94 -7.42
N LYS A 118 -5.65 -8.46 -7.79
CA LYS A 118 -5.44 -7.07 -8.16
C LYS A 118 -6.22 -6.76 -9.44
N THR A 119 -6.74 -5.54 -9.53
CA THR A 119 -7.60 -5.12 -10.66
C THR A 119 -6.82 -4.62 -11.87
N LEU A 120 -5.53 -4.27 -11.69
CA LEU A 120 -4.70 -3.66 -12.72
C LEU A 120 -3.24 -4.08 -12.54
N ASP A 121 -2.49 -4.20 -13.62
CA ASP A 121 -1.04 -4.33 -13.56
C ASP A 121 -0.43 -2.97 -13.20
N SER A 122 0.48 -2.95 -12.20
CA SER A 122 1.17 -1.74 -11.77
C SER A 122 1.96 -1.06 -12.90
N MET A 123 2.37 -1.81 -13.91
CA MET A 123 3.07 -1.26 -15.09
C MET A 123 2.17 -0.40 -15.98
N ASP A 124 0.86 -0.58 -15.92
CA ASP A 124 -0.09 0.21 -16.70
C ASP A 124 -0.45 1.55 -16.04
N ALA A 125 -0.26 1.69 -14.74
CA ALA A 125 -0.63 2.90 -14.01
C ALA A 125 0.05 4.18 -14.55
N PRO A 126 1.35 4.21 -14.84
CA PRO A 126 2.00 5.41 -15.40
C PRO A 126 1.42 5.82 -16.76
N ARG A 127 1.11 4.85 -17.61
CA ARG A 127 0.50 5.10 -18.94
C ARG A 127 -0.89 5.71 -18.80
N LEU A 128 -1.71 5.14 -17.94
CA LEU A 128 -3.07 5.62 -17.66
C LEU A 128 -3.05 7.03 -17.06
N TRP A 129 -2.12 7.31 -16.14
CA TRP A 129 -1.96 8.63 -15.57
C TRP A 129 -1.62 9.68 -16.60
N LYS A 130 -0.66 9.39 -17.49
CA LYS A 130 -0.28 10.28 -18.60
C LYS A 130 -1.42 10.50 -19.60
N ALA A 131 -2.32 9.53 -19.75
CA ALA A 131 -3.51 9.63 -20.59
C ALA A 131 -4.66 10.42 -19.94
N GLY A 132 -4.50 10.90 -18.69
CA GLY A 132 -5.54 11.62 -17.95
C GLY A 132 -6.58 10.71 -17.30
N GLU A 133 -6.37 9.41 -17.29
CA GLU A 133 -7.26 8.42 -16.68
C GLU A 133 -7.03 8.33 -15.16
N TYR A 134 -7.14 9.48 -14.48
CA TYR A 134 -6.81 9.62 -13.06
C TYR A 134 -7.69 8.76 -12.16
N ASP A 135 -8.98 8.68 -12.45
CA ASP A 135 -9.93 7.90 -11.64
C ASP A 135 -9.59 6.41 -11.63
N ILE A 136 -9.16 5.86 -12.77
CA ILE A 136 -8.77 4.44 -12.87
C ILE A 136 -7.57 4.16 -11.98
N VAL A 137 -6.56 5.03 -12.03
CA VAL A 137 -5.34 4.88 -11.23
C VAL A 137 -5.63 5.03 -9.75
N VAL A 138 -6.42 6.02 -9.36
CA VAL A 138 -6.81 6.25 -7.96
C VAL A 138 -7.61 5.06 -7.41
N ASP A 139 -8.58 4.56 -8.15
CA ASP A 139 -9.37 3.38 -7.76
C ASP A 139 -8.48 2.15 -7.57
N TYR A 140 -7.56 1.93 -8.49
CA TYR A 140 -6.57 0.87 -8.39
C TYR A 140 -5.72 1.00 -7.12
N CYS A 141 -5.18 2.19 -6.82
CA CYS A 141 -4.38 2.43 -5.62
C CYS A 141 -5.17 2.17 -4.33
N LEU A 142 -6.41 2.62 -4.28
CA LEU A 142 -7.29 2.42 -3.12
C LEU A 142 -7.58 0.93 -2.90
N LYS A 143 -7.84 0.19 -3.98
CA LYS A 143 -8.08 -1.25 -3.92
C LYS A 143 -6.83 -2.02 -3.50
N ASP A 144 -5.67 -1.67 -4.02
CA ASP A 144 -4.41 -2.28 -3.62
C ASP A 144 -4.11 -2.07 -2.13
N SER A 145 -4.30 -0.86 -1.64
CA SER A 145 -4.13 -0.55 -0.21
C SER A 145 -5.09 -1.37 0.66
N GLN A 146 -6.32 -1.57 0.20
CA GLN A 146 -7.29 -2.42 0.89
C GLN A 146 -6.86 -3.90 0.91
N LEU A 147 -6.32 -4.40 -0.19
CA LEU A 147 -5.83 -5.78 -0.25
C LEU A 147 -4.68 -6.04 0.71
N VAL A 148 -3.75 -5.10 0.83
CA VAL A 148 -2.65 -5.20 1.81
C VAL A 148 -3.20 -5.22 3.24
N TYR A 149 -4.14 -4.33 3.54
CA TYR A 149 -4.78 -4.29 4.85
C TYR A 149 -5.52 -5.61 5.17
N ASP A 150 -6.29 -6.12 4.22
CA ASP A 150 -7.02 -7.38 4.39
C ASP A 150 -6.07 -8.57 4.59
N LEU A 151 -4.97 -8.61 3.86
CA LEU A 151 -3.93 -9.63 4.02
C LEU A 151 -3.30 -9.58 5.42
N TRP A 152 -2.94 -8.39 5.87
CA TRP A 152 -2.35 -8.18 7.19
C TRP A 152 -3.32 -8.58 8.31
N LYS A 153 -4.59 -8.18 8.21
CA LYS A 153 -5.64 -8.55 9.17
C LYS A 153 -5.86 -10.06 9.20
N HIS A 154 -5.86 -10.71 8.03
CA HIS A 154 -5.97 -12.17 7.95
C HIS A 154 -4.82 -12.85 8.69
N GLY A 155 -3.58 -12.41 8.47
CA GLY A 155 -2.41 -12.93 9.16
C GLY A 155 -2.47 -12.74 10.67
N GLN A 156 -2.94 -11.57 11.12
CA GLN A 156 -3.15 -11.33 12.56
C GLN A 156 -4.18 -12.27 13.19
N LYS A 157 -5.26 -12.54 12.47
CA LYS A 157 -6.36 -13.37 12.96
C LYS A 157 -6.02 -14.86 12.92
N GLU A 158 -5.51 -15.34 11.80
CA GLU A 158 -5.30 -16.75 11.52
C GLU A 158 -3.87 -17.23 11.85
N GLY A 159 -2.91 -16.31 11.96
CA GLY A 159 -1.50 -16.63 12.19
C GLY A 159 -0.78 -17.23 10.99
N VAL A 160 -1.45 -17.34 9.85
CA VAL A 160 -0.90 -17.91 8.62
C VAL A 160 -1.40 -17.17 7.40
N VAL A 161 -0.60 -17.20 6.33
CA VAL A 161 -0.98 -16.79 4.97
C VAL A 161 -0.51 -17.84 3.98
N LYS A 162 -1.03 -17.79 2.77
CA LYS A 162 -0.72 -18.74 1.69
C LYS A 162 -0.16 -18.03 0.47
N ALA A 163 0.70 -18.71 -0.24
CA ALA A 163 1.23 -18.27 -1.53
C ALA A 163 1.55 -19.49 -2.41
N PHE A 164 1.64 -19.28 -3.71
CA PHE A 164 2.21 -20.26 -4.61
C PHE A 164 3.74 -20.06 -4.62
N ASN A 165 4.46 -21.13 -4.28
CA ASN A 165 5.93 -21.13 -4.30
C ASN A 165 6.40 -21.74 -5.63
N ILE A 166 7.06 -20.92 -6.46
CA ILE A 166 7.52 -21.35 -7.78
C ILE A 166 8.60 -22.43 -7.70
N ASN A 167 9.47 -22.35 -6.71
CA ASN A 167 10.58 -23.32 -6.54
C ASN A 167 10.06 -24.69 -6.12
N GLU A 168 9.01 -24.72 -5.31
CA GLU A 168 8.38 -25.96 -4.86
C GLU A 168 7.21 -26.39 -5.76
N GLU A 169 6.83 -25.56 -6.72
CA GLU A 169 5.72 -25.78 -7.68
C GLU A 169 4.39 -26.13 -7.00
N LYS A 170 4.11 -25.49 -5.85
CA LYS A 170 2.89 -25.74 -5.08
C LYS A 170 2.46 -24.55 -4.24
N GLU A 171 1.20 -24.57 -3.80
CA GLU A 171 0.72 -23.68 -2.75
C GLU A 171 1.37 -24.06 -1.41
N ILE A 172 1.87 -23.10 -0.69
CA ILE A 172 2.43 -23.26 0.65
C ILE A 172 1.69 -22.40 1.67
N THR A 173 1.73 -22.84 2.92
CA THR A 173 1.21 -22.08 4.07
C THR A 173 2.39 -21.61 4.90
N MET A 174 2.41 -20.31 5.22
CA MET A 174 3.49 -19.69 5.99
C MET A 174 2.93 -19.07 7.27
N GLU A 175 3.60 -19.31 8.38
CA GLU A 175 3.30 -18.65 9.64
C GLU A 175 3.71 -17.18 9.59
N VAL A 176 2.89 -16.30 10.15
CA VAL A 176 3.17 -14.86 10.26
C VAL A 176 2.89 -14.36 11.67
N GLU A 177 3.77 -13.46 12.12
CA GLU A 177 3.69 -12.78 13.43
C GLU A 177 3.86 -11.27 13.22
N TRP A 178 2.94 -10.65 12.50
CA TRP A 178 3.01 -9.22 12.23
C TRP A 178 1.89 -8.40 12.89
#